data_61ce623c0f1515ff7e9a5628529e234f
#
_entry.id   61ce623c0f1515ff7e9a5628529e234f
#
_cell.length_a   1.000
_cell.length_b   1.000
_cell.length_c   1.000
_cell.angle_alpha   90.00
_cell.angle_beta   90.00
_cell.angle_gamma   90.00
#
_symmetry.space_group_name_H-M   'P 1'
#
loop_
_entity.id
_entity.type
_entity.pdbx_description
1 polymer ?
#
loop_
_entity_poly.entity_id
_entity_poly.type
_entity_poly.pdbx_seq_one_letter_code
_entity_poly.pdbx_strand_id
1 'polypeptide(L)'
;RSIAVTGVQTCALPICLSGVKGIEIRFTGLRDGEKLYEEVLNEDETSKPTFHPKIKIAQVRAYDYADANLRIDALVRACAVEGDMQIVKRMKEIVPEFKSQHSKYEVLDK
;
A
#
# COMPACT_ATOMS: atom_id res chain seq x y z
N ARG A 1 2.38 25.81 -10.57
CA ARG A 1 2.05 24.41 -10.20
C ARG A 1 2.85 24.03 -8.97
N SER A 2 2.17 23.60 -7.93
CA SER A 2 2.82 23.11 -6.71
C SER A 2 2.91 21.58 -6.77
N ILE A 3 4.04 21.03 -6.37
CA ILE A 3 4.25 19.58 -6.21
C ILE A 3 4.28 19.31 -4.71
N ALA A 4 3.35 18.50 -4.23
CA ALA A 4 3.38 18.01 -2.88
C ALA A 4 4.42 16.87 -2.80
N VAL A 5 5.37 17.00 -1.88
CA VAL A 5 6.40 15.97 -1.63
C VAL A 5 6.12 15.39 -0.26
N THR A 6 5.74 14.14 -0.24
CA THR A 6 5.73 13.32 0.96
C THR A 6 7.13 12.76 1.21
N GLY A 7 7.39 12.02 2.28
CA GLY A 7 8.73 11.56 2.66
C GLY A 7 9.56 10.82 1.59
N VAL A 8 8.98 10.47 0.44
CA VAL A 8 9.68 9.84 -0.70
C VAL A 8 10.06 10.93 -1.71
N GLN A 9 11.30 11.39 -1.65
CA GLN A 9 11.78 12.56 -2.40
C GLN A 9 12.21 12.29 -3.85
N THR A 10 12.24 11.05 -4.31
CA THR A 10 12.86 10.67 -5.58
C THR A 10 12.18 11.24 -6.82
N CYS A 11 10.87 11.53 -6.75
CA CYS A 11 10.11 12.03 -7.91
C CYS A 11 10.17 13.55 -8.08
N ALA A 12 10.42 14.31 -7.01
CA ALA A 12 10.43 15.78 -7.06
C ALA A 12 11.77 16.35 -7.53
N LEU A 13 12.88 15.65 -7.27
CA LEU A 13 14.23 16.10 -7.61
C LEU A 13 14.42 16.38 -9.12
N PRO A 14 14.03 15.52 -10.06
CA PRO A 14 14.19 15.78 -11.49
C PRO A 14 13.43 17.03 -11.95
N ILE A 15 12.25 17.26 -11.39
CA ILE A 15 11.42 18.42 -11.74
C ILE A 15 12.03 19.71 -11.18
N CYS A 16 12.55 19.69 -9.96
CA CYS A 16 13.25 20.83 -9.38
C CYS A 16 14.55 21.17 -10.12
N LEU A 17 15.30 20.15 -10.55
CA LEU A 17 16.54 20.30 -11.32
C LEU A 17 16.29 20.71 -12.77
N SER A 18 15.08 20.53 -13.31
CA SER A 18 14.72 20.93 -14.68
C SER A 18 14.71 22.44 -14.93
N GLY A 19 14.83 23.25 -13.85
CA GLY A 19 14.83 24.71 -13.94
C GLY A 19 13.47 25.33 -14.34
N VAL A 20 12.39 24.56 -14.30
CA VAL A 20 11.03 25.04 -14.62
C VAL A 20 10.60 26.07 -13.55
N LYS A 21 10.40 27.31 -13.96
CA LYS A 21 9.95 28.38 -13.08
C LYS A 21 8.49 28.18 -12.66
N GLY A 22 8.17 28.57 -11.41
CA GLY A 22 6.81 28.51 -10.87
C GLY A 22 6.43 27.17 -10.25
N ILE A 23 7.41 26.29 -10.01
CA ILE A 23 7.20 25.05 -9.23
C ILE A 23 7.73 25.31 -7.82
N GLU A 24 6.87 25.11 -6.85
CA GLU A 24 7.17 25.23 -5.41
C GLU A 24 7.13 23.84 -4.76
N ILE A 25 8.13 23.57 -3.92
CA ILE A 25 8.14 22.36 -3.08
C ILE A 25 7.40 22.69 -1.78
N ARG A 26 6.35 21.92 -1.48
CA ARG A 26 5.63 22.01 -0.21
C ARG A 26 5.71 20.68 0.53
N PHE A 27 6.12 20.75 1.79
CA PHE A 27 6.10 19.59 2.68
C PHE A 27 4.68 19.46 3.28
N THR A 28 4.00 18.37 2.99
CA THR A 28 2.60 18.16 3.42
C THR A 28 2.45 17.19 4.58
N GLY A 29 3.54 16.50 4.99
CA GLY A 29 3.47 15.38 5.92
C GLY A 29 2.88 14.12 5.28
N LEU A 30 2.67 13.10 6.11
CA LEU A 30 2.05 11.84 5.69
C LEU A 30 0.54 12.01 5.51
N ARG A 31 -0.01 11.38 4.49
CA ARG A 31 -1.46 11.25 4.30
C ARG A 31 -1.99 10.05 5.07
N ASP A 32 -3.29 10.02 5.29
CA ASP A 32 -3.95 8.85 5.87
C ASP A 32 -3.66 7.60 5.06
N GLY A 33 -3.20 6.53 5.73
CA GLY A 33 -2.82 5.28 5.10
C GLY A 33 -1.45 5.26 4.42
N GLU A 34 -0.69 6.37 4.42
CA GLU A 34 0.64 6.44 3.83
C GLU A 34 1.70 5.91 4.80
N LYS A 35 2.54 5.00 4.32
CA LYS A 35 3.67 4.46 5.10
C LYS A 35 4.86 5.39 5.05
N LEU A 36 5.59 5.53 6.18
CA LEU A 36 6.83 6.30 6.23
C LEU A 36 7.96 5.63 5.43
N TYR A 37 7.96 4.30 5.41
CA TYR A 37 8.90 3.47 4.66
C TYR A 37 8.13 2.41 3.88
N GLU A 38 8.52 2.19 2.62
CA GLU A 38 8.01 1.09 1.82
C GLU A 38 8.67 -0.22 2.24
N GLU A 39 7.85 -1.20 2.51
CA GLU A 39 8.27 -2.57 2.78
C GLU A 39 8.07 -3.40 1.52
N VAL A 40 9.13 -4.06 1.08
CA VAL A 40 9.08 -4.94 -0.10
C VAL A 40 8.34 -6.26 0.21
N LEU A 41 8.37 -6.68 1.47
CA LEU A 41 7.69 -7.87 2.00
C LEU A 41 7.01 -7.49 3.31
N ASN A 42 5.84 -8.05 3.60
CA ASN A 42 5.22 -7.92 4.90
C ASN A 42 6.08 -8.62 5.97
N GLU A 43 6.00 -8.14 7.23
CA GLU A 43 6.74 -8.71 8.36
C GLU A 43 6.47 -10.20 8.55
N ASP A 44 5.27 -10.68 8.19
CA ASP A 44 4.86 -12.08 8.27
C ASP A 44 5.33 -12.93 7.08
N GLU A 45 5.88 -12.32 6.02
CA GLU A 45 6.40 -13.02 4.86
C GLU A 45 7.85 -13.43 5.08
N THR A 46 8.08 -14.73 5.27
CA THR A 46 9.43 -15.30 5.33
C THR A 46 10.07 -15.29 3.95
N SER A 47 11.34 -14.94 3.90
CA SER A 47 12.13 -15.02 2.67
C SER A 47 13.16 -16.15 2.73
N LYS A 48 13.32 -16.89 1.65
CA LYS A 48 14.41 -17.85 1.49
C LYS A 48 15.65 -17.15 0.90
N PRO A 49 16.83 -17.39 1.47
CA PRO A 49 18.07 -16.90 0.87
C PRO A 49 18.35 -17.60 -0.46
N THR A 50 19.01 -16.89 -1.35
CA THR A 50 19.56 -17.46 -2.58
C THR A 50 21.09 -17.47 -2.52
N PHE A 51 21.75 -17.98 -3.58
CA PHE A 51 23.20 -17.90 -3.71
C PHE A 51 23.73 -16.46 -3.73
N HIS A 52 22.88 -15.47 -4.04
CA HIS A 52 23.27 -14.07 -4.06
C HIS A 52 22.70 -13.33 -2.84
N PRO A 53 23.53 -12.64 -2.02
CA PRO A 53 23.11 -12.07 -0.72
C PRO A 53 22.04 -10.99 -0.83
N LYS A 54 21.91 -10.32 -1.98
CA LYS A 54 20.90 -9.27 -2.23
C LYS A 54 19.62 -9.81 -2.89
N ILE A 55 19.57 -11.11 -3.25
CA ILE A 55 18.39 -11.71 -3.87
C ILE A 55 17.76 -12.68 -2.89
N LYS A 56 16.49 -12.49 -2.59
CA LYS A 56 15.70 -13.35 -1.71
C LYS A 56 14.45 -13.81 -2.44
N ILE A 57 14.02 -15.02 -2.16
CA ILE A 57 12.76 -15.57 -2.68
C ILE A 57 11.68 -15.36 -1.63
N ALA A 58 10.65 -14.58 -1.94
CA ALA A 58 9.50 -14.40 -1.06
C ALA A 58 8.72 -15.72 -0.91
N GLN A 59 8.38 -16.08 0.31
CA GLN A 59 7.44 -17.14 0.61
C GLN A 59 6.07 -16.52 0.85
N VAL A 60 5.30 -16.38 -0.21
CA VAL A 60 3.94 -15.86 -0.13
C VAL A 60 2.95 -16.95 0.26
N ARG A 61 1.86 -16.57 0.94
CA ARG A 61 0.75 -17.47 1.25
C ARG A 61 0.11 -17.97 -0.04
N ALA A 62 -0.10 -19.27 -0.13
CA ALA A 62 -0.87 -19.85 -1.22
C ALA A 62 -2.38 -19.59 -1.01
N TYR A 63 -3.04 -19.16 -2.06
CA TYR A 63 -4.49 -18.98 -2.10
C TYR A 63 -5.12 -20.03 -3.01
N ASP A 64 -6.29 -20.53 -2.63
CA ASP A 64 -7.15 -21.23 -3.58
C ASP A 64 -7.73 -20.20 -4.56
N TYR A 65 -7.53 -20.46 -5.85
CA TYR A 65 -7.94 -19.50 -6.89
C TYR A 65 -9.46 -19.30 -6.92
N ALA A 66 -10.25 -20.36 -6.76
CA ALA A 66 -11.70 -20.27 -6.83
C ALA A 66 -12.26 -19.47 -5.64
N ASP A 67 -11.76 -19.72 -4.42
CA ASP A 67 -12.15 -18.97 -3.22
C ASP A 67 -11.74 -17.49 -3.33
N ALA A 68 -10.50 -17.21 -3.74
CA ALA A 68 -10.00 -15.85 -3.90
C ALA A 68 -10.84 -15.07 -4.93
N ASN A 69 -11.14 -15.67 -6.09
CA ASN A 69 -11.93 -15.05 -7.13
C ASN A 69 -13.35 -14.74 -6.64
N LEU A 70 -13.97 -15.66 -5.91
CA LEU A 70 -15.32 -15.49 -5.36
C LEU A 70 -15.38 -14.31 -4.37
N ARG A 71 -14.36 -14.19 -3.52
CA ARG A 71 -14.24 -13.05 -2.56
C ARG A 71 -14.00 -11.73 -3.26
N ILE A 72 -13.16 -11.71 -4.30
CA ILE A 72 -12.90 -10.50 -5.11
C ILE A 72 -14.18 -10.07 -5.82
N ASP A 73 -14.92 -10.98 -6.44
CA ASP A 73 -16.20 -10.68 -7.09
C ASP A 73 -17.24 -10.14 -6.10
N ALA A 74 -17.27 -10.70 -4.88
CA ALA A 74 -18.14 -10.18 -3.82
C ALA A 74 -17.74 -8.76 -3.39
N LEU A 75 -16.43 -8.48 -3.29
CA LEU A 75 -15.92 -7.15 -2.98
C LEU A 75 -16.29 -6.14 -4.07
N VAL A 76 -16.11 -6.49 -5.34
CA VAL A 76 -16.46 -5.61 -6.47
C VAL A 76 -17.94 -5.26 -6.46
N ARG A 77 -18.82 -6.24 -6.20
CA ARG A 77 -20.27 -5.98 -6.05
C ARG A 77 -20.58 -5.10 -4.85
N ALA A 78 -19.88 -5.30 -3.74
CA ALA A 78 -20.07 -4.51 -2.53
C ALA A 78 -19.70 -3.04 -2.70
N CYS A 79 -18.70 -2.71 -3.54
CA CYS A 79 -18.28 -1.34 -3.80
C CYS A 79 -19.40 -0.42 -4.35
N ALA A 80 -20.43 -0.99 -4.96
CA ALA A 80 -21.55 -0.22 -5.49
C ALA A 80 -22.62 0.13 -4.44
N VAL A 81 -22.66 -0.59 -3.29
CA VAL A 81 -23.80 -0.53 -2.36
C VAL A 81 -23.41 -0.39 -0.89
N GLU A 82 -22.17 -0.73 -0.53
CA GLU A 82 -21.69 -0.70 0.85
C GLU A 82 -20.84 0.54 1.12
N GLY A 83 -20.76 0.96 2.37
CA GLY A 83 -19.88 2.06 2.80
C GLY A 83 -18.43 1.62 3.00
N ASP A 84 -17.52 2.59 3.00
CA ASP A 84 -16.07 2.40 3.07
C ASP A 84 -15.61 1.43 4.17
N MET A 85 -16.19 1.50 5.37
CA MET A 85 -15.82 0.63 6.49
C MET A 85 -16.09 -0.85 6.18
N GLN A 86 -17.19 -1.16 5.49
CA GLN A 86 -17.53 -2.52 5.11
C GLN A 86 -16.64 -3.01 3.96
N ILE A 87 -16.34 -2.13 3.03
CA ILE A 87 -15.41 -2.41 1.92
C ILE A 87 -14.03 -2.75 2.48
N VAL A 88 -13.47 -1.91 3.35
CA VAL A 88 -12.15 -2.16 3.97
C VAL A 88 -12.16 -3.44 4.80
N LYS A 89 -13.24 -3.73 5.53
CA LYS A 89 -13.37 -5.00 6.26
C LYS A 89 -13.29 -6.21 5.32
N ARG A 90 -13.98 -6.20 4.19
CA ARG A 90 -13.90 -7.26 3.16
C ARG A 90 -12.51 -7.38 2.56
N MET A 91 -11.83 -6.24 2.31
CA MET A 91 -10.44 -6.24 1.84
C MET A 91 -9.53 -6.96 2.82
N LYS A 92 -9.66 -6.71 4.14
CA LYS A 92 -8.89 -7.39 5.19
C LYS A 92 -9.22 -8.88 5.34
N GLU A 93 -10.42 -9.31 4.97
CA GLU A 93 -10.78 -10.73 4.89
C GLU A 93 -10.07 -11.45 3.74
N ILE A 94 -9.76 -10.72 2.65
CA ILE A 94 -8.98 -11.24 1.51
C ILE A 94 -7.49 -11.18 1.83
N VAL A 95 -7.02 -10.06 2.39
CA VAL A 95 -5.61 -9.82 2.73
C VAL A 95 -5.50 -9.49 4.22
N PRO A 96 -5.49 -10.49 5.11
CA PRO A 96 -5.44 -10.28 6.56
C PRO A 96 -4.19 -9.54 7.05
N GLU A 97 -3.11 -9.63 6.29
CA GLU A 97 -1.83 -9.00 6.58
C GLU A 97 -1.87 -7.47 6.37
N PHE A 98 -2.87 -6.96 5.66
CA PHE A 98 -3.01 -5.53 5.40
C PHE A 98 -3.32 -4.75 6.68
N LYS A 99 -2.45 -3.82 7.05
CA LYS A 99 -2.62 -2.87 8.16
C LYS A 99 -3.00 -1.49 7.64
N SER A 100 -4.04 -0.91 8.23
CA SER A 100 -4.57 0.41 7.85
C SER A 100 -3.87 1.54 8.63
N GLN A 101 -2.56 1.62 8.55
CA GLN A 101 -1.74 2.56 9.32
C GLN A 101 -2.18 4.00 9.11
N HIS A 102 -2.25 4.76 10.20
CA HIS A 102 -2.57 6.20 10.22
C HIS A 102 -3.92 6.56 9.58
N SER A 103 -4.92 5.68 9.69
CA SER A 103 -6.24 5.94 9.14
C SER A 103 -7.37 5.53 10.09
N LYS A 104 -8.59 6.05 9.83
CA LYS A 104 -9.80 5.68 10.58
C LYS A 104 -10.13 4.17 10.53
N TYR A 105 -9.49 3.43 9.65
CA TYR A 105 -9.71 2.00 9.46
C TYR A 105 -8.83 1.11 10.35
N GLU A 106 -7.92 1.68 11.13
CA GLU A 106 -7.09 0.95 12.12
C GLU A 106 -7.94 0.14 13.10
N VAL A 107 -9.15 0.60 13.40
CA VAL A 107 -10.11 -0.13 14.25
C VAL A 107 -10.47 -1.52 13.71
N LEU A 108 -10.20 -1.78 12.45
CA LEU A 108 -10.41 -3.07 11.78
C LEU A 108 -9.15 -3.94 11.74
N ASP A 109 -8.01 -3.43 12.20
CA ASP A 109 -6.76 -4.18 12.28
C ASP A 109 -6.84 -5.21 13.42
N LYS A 110 -6.40 -6.43 13.15
CA LYS A 110 -6.35 -7.52 14.13
C LYS A 110 -4.92 -7.78 14.58
#